data_991d7416a7adf0fe59b08efe23dfa11e
#
_entry.id   991d7416a7adf0fe59b08efe23dfa11e
#
_cell.length_a   1.000
_cell.length_b   1.000
_cell.length_c   1.000
_cell.angle_alpha   90.00
_cell.angle_beta   90.00
_cell.angle_gamma   90.00
#
_symmetry.space_group_name_H-M   'P 1'
#
loop_
_entity.id
_entity.type
_entity.pdbx_description
1 polymer ?
#
loop_
_entity_poly.entity_id
_entity_poly.type
_entity_poly.pdbx_seq_one_letter_code
_entity_poly.pdbx_strand_id
1 'polypeptide(L)'
;MNNEPPIRPEAGRATLSRRELAQNLLTGLAAGILVPSLPSLHPIHALLQNGMLLDSSDEILAMGNYRPVFFTAAQLASVDKTTEALVPGSRKAQSASFIDLLLSVDSAKSQQAFVDSLSTLETAAKHMFHKGIVALTSTQLNKLLNSVTAKESSSREHFENLKGWAVGAYYSSEIGMRELGWTPDRVFSTFPVCTHAENHS
;
A
#
# COMPACT_ATOMS: atom_id res chain seq x y z
N MET A 1 29.64 -38.95 -21.87
CA MET A 1 28.20 -39.16 -21.71
C MET A 1 27.73 -38.20 -20.62
N ASN A 2 27.28 -37.01 -21.01
CA ASN A 2 26.79 -36.01 -20.10
C ASN A 2 25.33 -36.31 -19.81
N ASN A 3 25.03 -36.66 -18.58
CA ASN A 3 23.68 -36.86 -18.09
C ASN A 3 23.17 -35.50 -17.54
N GLU A 4 22.60 -34.71 -18.41
CA GLU A 4 21.86 -33.48 -18.00
C GLU A 4 20.47 -33.93 -17.53
N PRO A 5 20.03 -33.57 -16.31
CA PRO A 5 18.68 -33.94 -15.86
C PRO A 5 17.63 -33.20 -16.68
N PRO A 6 16.48 -33.81 -16.95
CA PRO A 6 15.42 -33.18 -17.74
C PRO A 6 14.90 -31.93 -17.05
N ILE A 7 14.86 -30.84 -17.81
CA ILE A 7 14.22 -29.57 -17.43
C ILE A 7 12.75 -29.88 -17.12
N ARG A 8 12.35 -29.77 -15.85
CA ARG A 8 10.94 -29.80 -15.46
C ARG A 8 10.23 -28.61 -16.11
N PRO A 9 9.05 -28.83 -16.73
CA PRO A 9 8.25 -27.73 -17.22
C PRO A 9 7.91 -26.81 -16.03
N GLU A 10 8.10 -25.49 -16.22
CA GLU A 10 7.70 -24.47 -15.25
C GLU A 10 6.22 -24.68 -14.94
N ALA A 11 5.93 -25.17 -13.73
CA ALA A 11 4.57 -25.16 -13.19
C ALA A 11 4.09 -23.70 -13.24
N GLY A 12 2.92 -23.49 -13.84
CA GLY A 12 2.35 -22.17 -14.06
C GLY A 12 2.51 -21.30 -12.82
N ARG A 13 3.10 -20.12 -12.99
CA ARG A 13 3.32 -19.15 -11.92
C ARG A 13 1.98 -18.91 -11.24
N ALA A 14 1.80 -19.43 -10.04
CA ALA A 14 0.66 -19.11 -9.21
C ALA A 14 0.68 -17.59 -8.96
N THR A 15 -0.35 -16.90 -9.43
CA THR A 15 -0.56 -15.49 -9.13
C THR A 15 -1.17 -15.41 -7.73
N LEU A 16 -0.57 -14.61 -6.87
CA LEU A 16 -1.11 -14.39 -5.53
C LEU A 16 -2.17 -13.31 -5.55
N SER A 17 -3.34 -13.66 -5.08
CA SER A 17 -4.38 -12.68 -4.81
C SER A 17 -4.08 -11.90 -3.54
N ARG A 18 -4.60 -10.66 -3.44
CA ARG A 18 -4.52 -9.84 -2.21
C ARG A 18 -5.16 -10.54 -1.02
N ARG A 19 -6.16 -11.40 -1.28
CA ARG A 19 -6.81 -12.25 -0.28
C ARG A 19 -5.84 -13.25 0.33
N GLU A 20 -5.12 -14.02 -0.49
CA GLU A 20 -4.13 -14.99 -0.02
C GLU A 20 -3.02 -14.31 0.78
N LEU A 21 -2.63 -13.12 0.35
CA LEU A 21 -1.69 -12.25 1.04
C LEU A 21 -2.18 -11.83 2.42
N ALA A 22 -3.40 -11.28 2.50
CA ALA A 22 -4.01 -10.85 3.75
C ALA A 22 -4.26 -12.03 4.70
N GLN A 23 -4.71 -13.18 4.19
CA GLN A 23 -4.91 -14.40 4.97
C GLN A 23 -3.60 -14.95 5.53
N ASN A 24 -2.52 -14.93 4.75
CA ASN A 24 -1.21 -15.39 5.18
C ASN A 24 -0.59 -14.46 6.23
N LEU A 25 -0.82 -13.14 6.13
CA LEU A 25 -0.43 -12.18 7.16
C LEU A 25 -1.20 -12.42 8.48
N LEU A 26 -2.49 -12.77 8.39
CA LEU A 26 -3.32 -13.06 9.57
C LEU A 26 -2.90 -14.37 10.26
N THR A 27 -2.64 -15.43 9.51
CA THR A 27 -2.21 -16.70 10.07
C THR A 27 -0.83 -16.61 10.71
N GLY A 28 0.05 -15.77 10.17
CA GLY A 28 1.35 -15.46 10.77
C GLY A 28 1.24 -14.67 12.08
N LEU A 29 0.24 -13.80 12.22
CA LEU A 29 -0.01 -13.00 13.43
C LEU A 29 -0.78 -13.78 14.51
N ALA A 30 -1.62 -14.75 14.13
CA ALA A 30 -2.43 -15.54 15.07
C ALA A 30 -1.61 -16.51 15.92
N ALA A 31 -0.35 -16.78 15.57
CA ALA A 31 0.49 -17.75 16.26
C ALA A 31 1.18 -17.24 17.54
N GLY A 32 0.94 -15.99 17.99
CA GLY A 32 1.68 -15.58 19.17
C GLY A 32 1.39 -14.30 19.92
N ILE A 33 0.44 -13.44 19.52
CA ILE A 33 0.21 -12.21 20.29
C ILE A 33 -1.30 -11.89 20.33
N LEU A 34 -1.89 -12.02 21.52
CA LEU A 34 -3.07 -11.22 21.91
C LEU A 34 -2.65 -9.76 21.91
N VAL A 35 -2.70 -9.12 20.75
CA VAL A 35 -2.55 -7.67 20.67
C VAL A 35 -3.86 -7.07 21.19
N PRO A 36 -3.86 -6.38 22.36
CA PRO A 36 -5.03 -5.62 22.75
C PRO A 36 -5.32 -4.64 21.62
N SER A 37 -6.57 -4.51 21.27
CA SER A 37 -7.15 -3.70 20.21
C SER A 37 -6.58 -2.27 20.20
N LEU A 38 -5.38 -2.11 19.66
CA LEU A 38 -4.92 -0.82 19.19
C LEU A 38 -5.81 -0.47 18.00
N PRO A 39 -6.45 0.69 17.97
CA PRO A 39 -7.10 1.18 16.77
C PRO A 39 -5.99 1.34 15.73
N SER A 40 -5.75 0.30 14.95
CA SER A 40 -4.67 0.35 14.00
C SER A 40 -5.13 1.20 12.84
N LEU A 41 -4.49 2.33 12.69
CA LEU A 41 -4.57 3.25 11.56
C LEU A 41 -4.04 2.64 10.26
N HIS A 42 -3.82 1.31 10.21
CA HIS A 42 -3.25 0.67 9.03
C HIS A 42 -4.35 0.30 8.03
N PRO A 43 -4.23 0.69 6.75
CA PRO A 43 -5.23 0.42 5.69
C PRO A 43 -5.67 -1.05 5.60
N ILE A 44 -4.77 -1.98 5.89
CA ILE A 44 -5.03 -3.43 5.89
C ILE A 44 -6.17 -3.84 6.83
N HIS A 45 -6.37 -3.12 7.95
CA HIS A 45 -7.44 -3.49 8.89
C HIS A 45 -8.85 -3.19 8.37
N ALA A 46 -9.02 -2.14 7.59
CA ALA A 46 -10.29 -1.87 6.92
C ALA A 46 -10.62 -3.00 5.92
N LEU A 47 -9.62 -3.50 5.22
CA LEU A 47 -9.76 -4.63 4.30
C LEU A 47 -10.18 -5.91 5.01
N LEU A 48 -9.59 -6.20 6.16
CA LEU A 48 -9.86 -7.41 6.94
C LEU A 48 -11.27 -7.42 7.54
N GLN A 49 -11.86 -6.26 7.77
CA GLN A 49 -13.22 -6.13 8.26
C GLN A 49 -14.29 -6.30 7.17
N ASN A 50 -13.89 -6.22 5.90
CA ASN A 50 -14.80 -6.36 4.76
C ASN A 50 -14.33 -7.45 3.80
N GLY A 51 -14.64 -8.72 4.13
CA GLY A 51 -14.24 -9.89 3.33
C GLY A 51 -14.74 -9.85 1.88
N MET A 52 -15.92 -9.27 1.63
CA MET A 52 -16.45 -9.14 0.26
C MET A 52 -15.61 -8.19 -0.60
N LEU A 53 -15.13 -7.08 -0.02
CA LEU A 53 -14.27 -6.15 -0.74
C LEU A 53 -12.90 -6.79 -1.02
N LEU A 54 -12.37 -7.54 -0.07
CA LEU A 54 -11.12 -8.27 -0.22
C LEU A 54 -11.21 -9.30 -1.36
N ASP A 55 -12.30 -10.05 -1.41
CA ASP A 55 -12.53 -11.08 -2.42
C ASP A 55 -12.69 -10.51 -3.83
N SER A 56 -13.31 -9.34 -3.96
CA SER A 56 -13.56 -8.69 -5.26
C SER A 56 -12.49 -7.67 -5.67
N SER A 57 -11.60 -7.26 -4.77
CA SER A 57 -10.65 -6.17 -5.05
C SER A 57 -9.72 -6.44 -6.23
N ASP A 58 -9.19 -7.66 -6.35
CA ASP A 58 -8.31 -8.02 -7.45
C ASP A 58 -9.06 -8.06 -8.79
N GLU A 59 -10.31 -8.54 -8.80
CA GLU A 59 -11.17 -8.57 -9.98
C GLU A 59 -11.55 -7.16 -10.43
N ILE A 60 -11.95 -6.30 -9.49
CA ILE A 60 -12.32 -4.91 -9.76
C ILE A 60 -11.12 -4.14 -10.33
N LEU A 61 -9.94 -4.33 -9.75
CA LEU A 61 -8.72 -3.66 -10.21
C LEU A 61 -8.23 -4.21 -11.56
N ALA A 62 -8.41 -5.51 -11.83
CA ALA A 62 -8.01 -6.15 -13.09
C ALA A 62 -8.86 -5.73 -14.29
N MET A 63 -10.05 -5.18 -14.09
CA MET A 63 -10.97 -4.80 -15.20
C MET A 63 -10.45 -3.67 -16.11
N GLY A 64 -9.32 -3.03 -15.80
CA GLY A 64 -8.65 -2.04 -16.66
C GLY A 64 -9.38 -0.70 -16.87
N ASN A 65 -10.63 -0.58 -16.41
CA ASN A 65 -11.48 0.61 -16.50
C ASN A 65 -11.96 1.05 -15.11
N TYR A 66 -11.07 1.02 -14.12
CA TYR A 66 -11.39 1.37 -12.75
C TYR A 66 -12.09 2.72 -12.63
N ARG A 67 -13.23 2.75 -11.97
CA ARG A 67 -13.97 3.97 -11.62
C ARG A 67 -13.87 4.19 -10.12
N PRO A 68 -13.45 5.38 -9.68
CA PRO A 68 -13.33 5.66 -8.25
C PRO A 68 -14.69 5.54 -7.55
N VAL A 69 -14.67 4.94 -6.37
CA VAL A 69 -15.84 4.72 -5.52
C VAL A 69 -15.91 5.79 -4.42
N PHE A 70 -14.78 6.16 -3.87
CA PHE A 70 -14.65 7.15 -2.79
C PHE A 70 -14.16 8.51 -3.31
N PHE A 71 -13.10 8.52 -4.12
CA PHE A 71 -12.53 9.75 -4.66
C PHE A 71 -13.31 10.28 -5.86
N THR A 72 -13.21 11.58 -6.10
CA THR A 72 -13.44 12.13 -7.44
C THR A 72 -12.32 11.68 -8.39
N ALA A 73 -12.57 11.71 -9.70
CA ALA A 73 -11.54 11.39 -10.69
C ALA A 73 -10.28 12.27 -10.56
N ALA A 74 -10.46 13.55 -10.21
CA ALA A 74 -9.35 14.48 -9.99
C ALA A 74 -8.55 14.12 -8.73
N GLN A 75 -9.20 13.74 -7.64
CA GLN A 75 -8.54 13.29 -6.42
C GLN A 75 -7.78 12.00 -6.68
N LEU A 76 -8.38 11.00 -7.35
CA LEU A 76 -7.71 9.77 -7.69
C LEU A 76 -6.44 10.02 -8.52
N ALA A 77 -6.49 10.93 -9.50
CA ALA A 77 -5.32 11.30 -10.29
C ALA A 77 -4.22 11.95 -9.43
N SER A 78 -4.59 12.79 -8.45
CA SER A 78 -3.63 13.37 -7.50
C SER A 78 -3.01 12.31 -6.59
N VAL A 79 -3.82 11.36 -6.11
CA VAL A 79 -3.35 10.22 -5.30
C VAL A 79 -2.41 9.35 -6.13
N ASP A 80 -2.78 8.96 -7.35
CA ASP A 80 -1.95 8.15 -8.24
C ASP A 80 -0.58 8.78 -8.50
N LYS A 81 -0.58 10.10 -8.75
CA LYS A 81 0.68 10.81 -8.98
C LYS A 81 1.54 10.94 -7.73
N THR A 82 0.90 11.14 -6.59
CA THR A 82 1.60 11.26 -5.29
C THR A 82 2.16 9.92 -4.85
N THR A 83 1.38 8.86 -4.92
CA THR A 83 1.82 7.51 -4.54
C THR A 83 2.97 7.03 -5.41
N GLU A 84 2.93 7.28 -6.73
CA GLU A 84 4.04 6.93 -7.63
C GLU A 84 5.33 7.70 -7.32
N ALA A 85 5.22 8.96 -6.87
CA ALA A 85 6.39 9.72 -6.45
C ALA A 85 6.95 9.28 -5.10
N LEU A 86 6.10 8.79 -4.19
CA LEU A 86 6.50 8.28 -2.87
C LEU A 86 7.06 6.88 -2.94
N VAL A 87 6.42 6.02 -3.73
CA VAL A 87 6.76 4.60 -3.90
C VAL A 87 6.75 4.29 -5.40
N PRO A 88 7.89 4.37 -6.08
CA PRO A 88 7.98 4.05 -7.50
C PRO A 88 7.45 2.64 -7.80
N GLY A 89 6.62 2.51 -8.83
CA GLY A 89 5.92 1.26 -9.16
C GLY A 89 4.50 1.17 -8.59
N SER A 90 4.07 2.11 -7.74
CA SER A 90 2.71 2.16 -7.17
C SER A 90 1.62 2.18 -8.25
N ARG A 91 1.86 2.86 -9.37
CA ARG A 91 0.95 2.87 -10.50
C ARG A 91 0.78 1.49 -11.10
N LYS A 92 1.86 0.75 -11.30
CA LYS A 92 1.82 -0.63 -11.80
C LYS A 92 1.11 -1.56 -10.80
N ALA A 93 1.29 -1.33 -9.51
CA ALA A 93 0.62 -2.04 -8.43
C ALA A 93 -0.85 -1.57 -8.21
N GLN A 94 -1.32 -0.57 -8.96
CA GLN A 94 -2.65 0.04 -8.81
C GLN A 94 -2.95 0.53 -7.38
N SER A 95 -1.93 1.03 -6.69
CA SER A 95 -2.02 1.41 -5.28
C SER A 95 -3.06 2.50 -5.04
N ALA A 96 -3.19 3.49 -5.93
CA ALA A 96 -4.18 4.56 -5.78
C ALA A 96 -5.62 4.04 -5.84
N SER A 97 -5.92 3.14 -6.78
CA SER A 97 -7.23 2.51 -6.91
C SER A 97 -7.53 1.62 -5.70
N PHE A 98 -6.52 0.94 -5.18
CA PHE A 98 -6.68 0.13 -3.99
C PHE A 98 -6.92 1.00 -2.73
N ILE A 99 -6.25 2.14 -2.59
CA ILE A 99 -6.54 3.12 -1.53
C ILE A 99 -7.99 3.61 -1.63
N ASP A 100 -8.48 3.90 -2.82
CA ASP A 100 -9.86 4.33 -3.04
C ASP A 100 -10.87 3.29 -2.54
N LEU A 101 -10.65 2.02 -2.88
CA LEU A 101 -11.48 0.91 -2.40
C LEU A 101 -11.43 0.76 -0.87
N LEU A 102 -10.24 0.84 -0.28
CA LEU A 102 -10.10 0.75 1.17
C LEU A 102 -10.83 1.88 1.88
N LEU A 103 -10.65 3.11 1.41
CA LEU A 103 -11.31 4.27 2.01
C LEU A 103 -12.82 4.21 1.87
N SER A 104 -13.36 3.58 0.81
CA SER A 104 -14.81 3.47 0.62
C SER A 104 -15.52 2.71 1.75
N VAL A 105 -14.79 1.87 2.50
CA VAL A 105 -15.31 1.04 3.59
C VAL A 105 -14.68 1.35 4.96
N ASP A 106 -13.74 2.27 4.99
CA ASP A 106 -13.06 2.68 6.23
C ASP A 106 -13.93 3.63 7.06
N SER A 107 -13.50 3.90 8.28
CA SER A 107 -14.16 4.82 9.19
C SER A 107 -14.20 6.26 8.63
N ALA A 108 -15.26 7.00 8.93
CA ALA A 108 -15.36 8.41 8.55
C ALA A 108 -14.17 9.24 9.05
N LYS A 109 -13.59 8.89 10.20
CA LYS A 109 -12.40 9.54 10.74
C LYS A 109 -11.18 9.33 9.84
N SER A 110 -10.96 8.11 9.38
CA SER A 110 -9.85 7.76 8.49
C SER A 110 -10.02 8.40 7.12
N GLN A 111 -11.23 8.35 6.57
CA GLN A 111 -11.61 9.02 5.33
C GLN A 111 -11.29 10.51 5.38
N GLN A 112 -11.73 11.19 6.44
CA GLN A 112 -11.50 12.63 6.62
C GLN A 112 -10.02 12.94 6.76
N ALA A 113 -9.28 12.18 7.56
CA ALA A 113 -7.84 12.37 7.75
C ALA A 113 -7.06 12.22 6.42
N PHE A 114 -7.46 11.29 5.56
CA PHE A 114 -6.85 11.16 4.24
C PHE A 114 -7.16 12.35 3.33
N VAL A 115 -8.43 12.76 3.27
CA VAL A 115 -8.87 13.90 2.44
C VAL A 115 -8.20 15.19 2.89
N ASP A 116 -8.09 15.43 4.19
CA ASP A 116 -7.40 16.60 4.75
C ASP A 116 -5.92 16.59 4.37
N SER A 117 -5.29 15.42 4.41
CA SER A 117 -3.89 15.26 4.04
C SER A 117 -3.66 15.54 2.55
N LEU A 118 -4.53 15.02 1.69
CA LEU A 118 -4.47 15.30 0.25
C LEU A 118 -4.72 16.76 -0.05
N SER A 119 -5.72 17.38 0.59
CA SER A 119 -6.06 18.80 0.45
C SER A 119 -4.92 19.73 0.89
N THR A 120 -4.23 19.36 1.99
CA THR A 120 -3.07 20.10 2.47
C THR A 120 -1.94 20.07 1.45
N LEU A 121 -1.66 18.91 0.85
CA LEU A 121 -0.65 18.77 -0.18
C LEU A 121 -1.02 19.53 -1.47
N GLU A 122 -2.29 19.49 -1.88
CA GLU A 122 -2.81 20.29 -3.00
C GLU A 122 -2.68 21.80 -2.76
N THR A 123 -2.95 22.25 -1.54
CA THR A 123 -2.81 23.65 -1.16
C THR A 123 -1.36 24.09 -1.20
N ALA A 124 -0.44 23.28 -0.68
CA ALA A 124 0.99 23.55 -0.76
C ALA A 124 1.48 23.59 -2.22
N ALA A 125 0.98 22.68 -3.10
CA ALA A 125 1.31 22.68 -4.51
C ALA A 125 0.89 24.00 -5.21
N LYS A 126 -0.34 24.44 -4.94
CA LYS A 126 -0.87 25.71 -5.46
C LYS A 126 -0.09 26.91 -4.94
N HIS A 127 0.28 26.90 -3.67
CA HIS A 127 1.08 27.98 -3.09
C HIS A 127 2.49 28.06 -3.72
N MET A 128 3.16 26.93 -3.89
CA MET A 128 4.53 26.90 -4.39
C MET A 128 4.66 27.05 -5.91
N PHE A 129 3.69 26.53 -6.67
CA PHE A 129 3.82 26.40 -8.13
C PHE A 129 2.63 26.97 -8.91
N HIS A 130 1.62 27.50 -8.24
CA HIS A 130 0.36 27.97 -8.85
C HIS A 130 -0.35 26.90 -9.70
N LYS A 131 -0.14 25.62 -9.35
CA LYS A 131 -0.69 24.45 -10.03
C LYS A 131 -1.10 23.38 -9.01
N GLY A 132 -2.15 22.59 -9.35
CA GLY A 132 -2.48 21.39 -8.59
C GLY A 132 -1.49 20.26 -8.84
N ILE A 133 -1.48 19.25 -7.97
CA ILE A 133 -0.54 18.11 -7.99
C ILE A 133 -0.47 17.45 -9.37
N VAL A 134 -1.62 17.21 -10.00
CA VAL A 134 -1.68 16.55 -11.32
C VAL A 134 -0.88 17.29 -12.38
N ALA A 135 -0.85 18.62 -12.32
CA ALA A 135 -0.16 19.47 -13.30
C ALA A 135 1.33 19.72 -13.00
N LEU A 136 1.86 19.25 -11.86
CA LEU A 136 3.28 19.41 -11.52
C LEU A 136 4.14 18.49 -12.39
N THR A 137 5.35 18.94 -12.69
CA THR A 137 6.41 18.04 -13.20
C THR A 137 6.93 17.14 -12.07
N SER A 138 7.63 16.06 -12.40
CA SER A 138 8.25 15.20 -11.37
C SER A 138 9.22 15.97 -10.48
N THR A 139 10.01 16.90 -11.06
CA THR A 139 10.91 17.77 -10.30
C THR A 139 10.17 18.70 -9.33
N GLN A 140 9.05 19.28 -9.78
CA GLN A 140 8.23 20.13 -8.92
C GLN A 140 7.57 19.33 -7.80
N LEU A 141 7.06 18.14 -8.10
CA LEU A 141 6.47 17.26 -7.11
C LEU A 141 7.50 16.82 -6.05
N ASN A 142 8.70 16.43 -6.46
CA ASN A 142 9.77 16.11 -5.52
C ASN A 142 10.16 17.30 -4.63
N LYS A 143 10.21 18.53 -5.18
CA LYS A 143 10.43 19.74 -4.37
C LYS A 143 9.31 19.97 -3.36
N LEU A 144 8.06 19.76 -3.76
CA LEU A 144 6.90 19.84 -2.88
C LEU A 144 7.02 18.83 -1.73
N LEU A 145 7.23 17.55 -2.06
CA LEU A 145 7.37 16.48 -1.06
C LEU A 145 8.51 16.76 -0.08
N ASN A 146 9.66 17.20 -0.58
CA ASN A 146 10.78 17.58 0.28
C ASN A 146 10.46 18.78 1.20
N SER A 147 9.66 19.74 0.74
CA SER A 147 9.29 20.88 1.58
C SER A 147 8.37 20.50 2.74
N VAL A 148 7.45 19.55 2.52
CA VAL A 148 6.50 19.10 3.56
C VAL A 148 7.13 18.07 4.52
N THR A 149 8.26 17.44 4.17
CA THR A 149 8.99 16.52 5.06
C THR A 149 9.89 17.23 6.06
N ALA A 150 10.14 18.52 5.92
CA ALA A 150 10.98 19.28 6.84
C ALA A 150 10.47 19.14 8.29
N LYS A 151 11.38 19.03 9.27
CA LYS A 151 11.04 18.77 10.69
C LYS A 151 10.05 19.77 11.27
N GLU A 152 10.09 21.02 10.83
CA GLU A 152 9.28 22.12 11.32
C GLU A 152 8.04 22.39 10.45
N SER A 153 7.77 21.55 9.45
CA SER A 153 6.61 21.71 8.58
C SER A 153 5.33 21.30 9.31
N SER A 154 4.36 22.21 9.37
CA SER A 154 3.00 21.90 9.86
C SER A 154 2.29 20.84 9.00
N SER A 155 2.76 20.60 7.79
CA SER A 155 2.20 19.60 6.87
C SER A 155 2.85 18.22 6.98
N ARG A 156 3.81 18.04 7.89
CA ARG A 156 4.54 16.77 8.04
C ARG A 156 3.65 15.61 8.42
N GLU A 157 2.72 15.81 9.34
CA GLU A 157 1.76 14.78 9.75
C GLU A 157 0.92 14.31 8.57
N HIS A 158 0.45 15.24 7.76
CA HIS A 158 -0.30 14.94 6.54
C HIS A 158 0.52 14.17 5.52
N PHE A 159 1.80 14.52 5.37
CA PHE A 159 2.72 13.77 4.52
C PHE A 159 2.91 12.33 5.01
N GLU A 160 3.17 12.13 6.30
CA GLU A 160 3.37 10.79 6.87
C GLU A 160 2.09 9.94 6.76
N ASN A 161 0.92 10.54 6.90
CA ASN A 161 -0.35 9.85 6.66
C ASN A 161 -0.45 9.36 5.20
N LEU A 162 -0.26 10.23 4.21
CA LEU A 162 -0.29 9.83 2.79
C LEU A 162 0.77 8.78 2.44
N LYS A 163 1.97 8.93 3.00
CA LYS A 163 3.06 7.96 2.83
C LYS A 163 2.69 6.60 3.42
N GLY A 164 2.12 6.56 4.62
CA GLY A 164 1.65 5.33 5.25
C GLY A 164 0.66 4.57 4.37
N TRP A 165 -0.31 5.27 3.81
CA TRP A 165 -1.27 4.71 2.87
C TRP A 165 -0.62 4.20 1.58
N ALA A 166 0.29 4.98 0.98
CA ALA A 166 1.00 4.60 -0.23
C ALA A 166 1.85 3.34 -0.05
N VAL A 167 2.64 3.28 1.03
CA VAL A 167 3.47 2.13 1.39
C VAL A 167 2.62 0.91 1.70
N GLY A 168 1.58 1.06 2.52
CA GLY A 168 0.66 -0.02 2.86
C GLY A 168 -0.02 -0.61 1.62
N ALA A 169 -0.56 0.23 0.74
CA ALA A 169 -1.21 -0.22 -0.49
C ALA A 169 -0.23 -0.89 -1.47
N TYR A 170 1.01 -0.40 -1.57
CA TYR A 170 2.01 -0.98 -2.45
C TYR A 170 2.44 -2.36 -1.96
N TYR A 171 2.86 -2.48 -0.70
CA TYR A 171 3.37 -3.73 -0.16
C TYR A 171 2.28 -4.76 0.16
N SER A 172 0.99 -4.40 0.07
CA SER A 172 -0.10 -5.37 0.00
C SER A 172 -0.39 -5.90 -1.40
N SER A 173 0.33 -5.44 -2.43
CA SER A 173 0.25 -5.97 -3.78
C SER A 173 1.26 -7.10 -4.03
N GLU A 174 0.99 -7.96 -5.01
CA GLU A 174 1.94 -8.99 -5.42
C GLU A 174 3.29 -8.40 -5.83
N ILE A 175 3.29 -7.24 -6.51
CA ILE A 175 4.51 -6.55 -6.95
C ILE A 175 5.37 -6.15 -5.76
N GLY A 176 4.78 -5.48 -4.77
CA GLY A 176 5.50 -5.03 -3.58
C GLY A 176 6.00 -6.20 -2.72
N MET A 177 5.19 -7.26 -2.59
CA MET A 177 5.59 -8.44 -1.84
C MET A 177 6.76 -9.19 -2.49
N ARG A 178 6.78 -9.27 -3.82
CA ARG A 178 7.91 -9.87 -4.55
C ARG A 178 9.21 -9.09 -4.34
N GLU A 179 9.15 -7.76 -4.24
CA GLU A 179 10.31 -6.94 -3.90
C GLU A 179 10.86 -7.23 -2.50
N LEU A 180 10.00 -7.59 -1.56
CA LEU A 180 10.42 -8.06 -0.23
C LEU A 180 10.96 -9.50 -0.23
N GLY A 181 11.09 -10.13 -1.41
CA GLY A 181 11.55 -11.49 -1.56
C GLY A 181 10.52 -12.54 -1.11
N TRP A 182 9.27 -12.12 -0.92
CA TRP A 182 8.20 -13.04 -0.60
C TRP A 182 7.68 -13.73 -1.87
N THR A 183 7.52 -15.05 -1.80
CA THR A 183 6.94 -15.86 -2.87
C THR A 183 5.91 -16.82 -2.26
N PRO A 184 4.89 -17.26 -3.01
CA PRO A 184 3.87 -18.21 -2.52
C PRO A 184 4.44 -19.48 -1.95
N ASP A 185 5.60 -19.90 -2.49
CA ASP A 185 6.26 -21.15 -2.09
C ASP A 185 7.12 -20.99 -0.82
N ARG A 186 7.25 -19.78 -0.32
CA ARG A 186 8.03 -19.48 0.88
C ARG A 186 7.16 -19.62 2.12
N VAL A 187 6.76 -20.84 2.39
CA VAL A 187 6.17 -21.18 3.69
C VAL A 187 7.32 -21.24 4.69
N PHE A 188 7.35 -20.33 5.66
CA PHE A 188 8.25 -20.49 6.79
C PHE A 188 7.78 -21.69 7.59
N SER A 189 8.39 -22.85 7.40
CA SER A 189 8.10 -24.06 8.19
C SER A 189 8.52 -23.90 9.65
N THR A 190 9.42 -22.95 9.92
CA THR A 190 9.83 -22.51 11.26
C THR A 190 10.15 -21.03 11.23
N PHE A 191 9.65 -20.25 12.20
CA PHE A 191 10.13 -18.90 12.40
C PHE A 191 11.64 -18.95 12.69
N PRO A 192 12.47 -18.13 12.04
CA PRO A 192 13.85 -17.99 12.45
C PRO A 192 13.85 -17.55 13.90
N VAL A 193 14.28 -18.41 14.79
CA VAL A 193 14.45 -18.10 16.22
C VAL A 193 15.43 -16.95 16.31
N CYS A 194 15.13 -15.95 17.13
CA CYS A 194 16.08 -14.90 17.44
C CYS A 194 17.39 -15.52 17.94
N THR A 195 18.49 -15.30 17.23
CA THR A 195 19.81 -15.85 17.58
C THR A 195 20.59 -14.95 18.55
N HIS A 196 20.01 -13.85 19.00
CA HIS A 196 20.62 -12.97 20.01
C HIS A 196 20.29 -13.47 21.42
N ALA A 197 21.30 -13.43 22.29
CA ALA A 197 21.26 -14.01 23.63
C ALA A 197 20.46 -13.19 24.68
N GLU A 198 19.65 -12.21 24.24
CA GLU A 198 18.83 -11.40 25.13
C GLU A 198 17.51 -12.11 25.41
N ASN A 199 17.37 -12.56 26.67
CA ASN A 199 16.10 -13.11 27.16
C ASN A 199 15.02 -12.04 27.13
N HIS A 200 14.02 -12.23 26.28
CA HIS A 200 12.78 -11.48 26.36
C HIS A 200 11.96 -12.00 27.56
N SER A 201 12.14 -11.38 28.70
CA SER A 201 11.29 -11.56 29.90
C SER A 201 10.13 -10.57 29.86
#